data_847d993d5f614a789cf73ae67888d3aa
#
_entry.id   847d993d5f614a789cf73ae67888d3aa
#
_cell.length_a   1.000
_cell.length_b   1.000
_cell.length_c   1.000
_cell.angle_alpha   90.00
_cell.angle_beta   90.00
_cell.angle_gamma   90.00
#
_symmetry.space_group_name_H-M   'P 1'
#
loop_
_entity.id
_entity.type
_entity.pdbx_description
1 polymer ?
#
loop_
_entity_poly.entity_id
_entity_poly.type
_entity_poly.pdbx_seq_one_letter_code
_entity_poly.pdbx_strand_id
1 'polypeptide(L)'
;MEAILEFLQSGVLPTVLLILRAIVPLLALYVVWRCYTSFKKGQRRRDPVVMLWDEASGTRFPVLYWENSIGRSKSCDIYLPDATASRDHAVLLRRDEGWFICDTGSKSGVYVNGKKIQDRKLVNIGDRVTMGATTLTLWNTDAQPRERRRIFTGFSREAASPFKLMMVATLALLIMAVQGALSGGELHPEQFIPFGAVLVMGWGLYIFSIGVMHRVSFEIETVAYLLSGIGIQLLSAYDIQGVTTQIAAMLLGTLLFCFMIWFMGDMDRVAKCRLWIGLGAIGLLALTLLIGTNAGGSTNWIRIGPLSVQPSEFV
;
A
#
# COMPACT_ATOMS: atom_id res chain seq x y z
N MET A 1 -18.18 -22.26 36.03
CA MET A 1 -18.35 -23.33 35.02
C MET A 1 -19.82 -23.64 34.81
N GLU A 2 -20.62 -23.84 35.88
CA GLU A 2 -22.07 -24.08 35.81
C GLU A 2 -22.85 -22.98 35.07
N ALA A 3 -22.61 -21.71 35.36
CA ALA A 3 -23.25 -20.59 34.66
C ALA A 3 -22.98 -20.53 33.14
N ILE A 4 -21.82 -20.99 32.70
CA ILE A 4 -21.48 -21.08 31.27
C ILE A 4 -22.24 -22.25 30.63
N LEU A 5 -22.33 -23.40 31.31
CA LEU A 5 -23.09 -24.56 30.86
C LEU A 5 -24.61 -24.24 30.80
N GLU A 6 -25.12 -23.53 31.78
CA GLU A 6 -26.53 -23.09 31.83
C GLU A 6 -26.83 -22.08 30.71
N PHE A 7 -25.87 -21.16 30.38
CA PHE A 7 -25.98 -20.26 29.24
C PHE A 7 -25.94 -20.99 27.89
N LEU A 8 -25.05 -22.01 27.75
CA LEU A 8 -24.96 -22.84 26.55
C LEU A 8 -26.23 -23.65 26.27
N GLN A 9 -26.93 -24.06 27.33
CA GLN A 9 -28.19 -24.79 27.24
C GLN A 9 -29.43 -23.87 27.17
N SER A 10 -29.26 -22.56 27.40
CA SER A 10 -30.34 -21.59 27.31
C SER A 10 -30.73 -21.35 25.84
N GLY A 11 -32.04 -21.22 25.57
CA GLY A 11 -32.56 -20.87 24.24
C GLY A 11 -32.13 -19.48 23.75
N VAL A 12 -31.41 -18.72 24.58
CA VAL A 12 -30.86 -17.39 24.27
C VAL A 12 -29.60 -17.50 23.36
N LEU A 13 -28.77 -18.53 23.55
CA LEU A 13 -27.53 -18.69 22.80
C LEU A 13 -27.71 -18.69 21.29
N PRO A 14 -28.66 -19.45 20.68
CA PRO A 14 -28.87 -19.43 19.22
C PRO A 14 -29.24 -18.04 18.72
N THR A 15 -30.02 -17.29 19.46
CA THR A 15 -30.44 -15.91 19.13
C THR A 15 -29.23 -14.97 19.14
N VAL A 16 -28.38 -15.05 20.16
CA VAL A 16 -27.16 -14.25 20.26
C VAL A 16 -26.20 -14.59 19.14
N LEU A 17 -25.99 -15.86 18.83
CA LEU A 17 -25.10 -16.29 17.73
C LEU A 17 -25.65 -15.81 16.36
N LEU A 18 -26.97 -15.80 16.16
CA LEU A 18 -27.59 -15.27 14.95
C LEU A 18 -27.31 -13.77 14.79
N ILE A 19 -27.46 -12.99 15.86
CA ILE A 19 -27.17 -11.55 15.85
C ILE A 19 -25.68 -11.31 15.55
N LEU A 20 -24.78 -12.03 16.23
CA LEU A 20 -23.34 -11.94 16.00
C LEU A 20 -22.97 -12.30 14.56
N ARG A 21 -23.63 -13.30 13.96
CA ARG A 21 -23.44 -13.68 12.55
C ARG A 21 -23.79 -12.55 11.58
N ALA A 22 -24.83 -11.76 11.89
CA ALA A 22 -25.19 -10.59 11.08
C ALA A 22 -24.22 -9.40 11.27
N ILE A 23 -23.61 -9.27 12.45
CA ILE A 23 -22.70 -8.16 12.75
C ILE A 23 -21.37 -8.30 11.99
N VAL A 24 -20.81 -9.50 11.84
CA VAL A 24 -19.50 -9.72 11.20
C VAL A 24 -19.43 -9.18 9.77
N PRO A 25 -20.37 -9.49 8.86
CA PRO A 25 -20.35 -8.91 7.50
C PRO A 25 -20.45 -7.38 7.51
N LEU A 26 -21.23 -6.80 8.43
CA LEU A 26 -21.37 -5.35 8.55
C LEU A 26 -20.05 -4.69 9.00
N LEU A 27 -19.35 -5.30 9.96
CA LEU A 27 -18.01 -4.83 10.37
C LEU A 27 -16.99 -4.97 9.23
N ALA A 28 -17.02 -6.09 8.52
CA ALA A 28 -16.14 -6.31 7.38
C ALA A 28 -16.39 -5.27 6.27
N LEU A 29 -17.64 -5.04 5.88
CA LEU A 29 -18.03 -4.00 4.93
C LEU A 29 -17.63 -2.60 5.42
N TYR A 30 -17.80 -2.31 6.71
CA TYR A 30 -17.36 -1.04 7.29
C TYR A 30 -15.84 -0.85 7.15
N VAL A 31 -15.02 -1.87 7.47
CA VAL A 31 -13.56 -1.81 7.32
C VAL A 31 -13.18 -1.56 5.85
N VAL A 32 -13.72 -2.36 4.92
CA VAL A 32 -13.43 -2.21 3.48
C VAL A 32 -13.85 -0.83 2.98
N TRP A 33 -15.04 -0.37 3.34
CA TRP A 33 -15.53 0.96 2.96
C TRP A 33 -14.66 2.09 3.53
N ARG A 34 -14.24 1.97 4.79
CA ARG A 34 -13.35 2.96 5.43
C ARG A 34 -11.95 2.95 4.80
N CYS A 35 -11.40 1.77 4.49
CA CYS A 35 -10.13 1.64 3.76
C CYS A 35 -10.25 2.26 2.37
N TYR A 36 -11.30 1.94 1.61
CA TYR A 36 -11.56 2.54 0.29
C TYR A 36 -11.68 4.06 0.35
N THR A 37 -12.46 4.58 1.30
CA THR A 37 -12.62 6.04 1.46
C THR A 37 -11.34 6.72 1.93
N SER A 38 -10.52 6.07 2.76
CA SER A 38 -9.21 6.56 3.18
C SER A 38 -8.24 6.59 2.00
N PHE A 39 -8.18 5.51 1.22
CA PHE A 39 -7.36 5.41 0.02
C PHE A 39 -7.73 6.47 -1.04
N LYS A 40 -9.03 6.61 -1.33
CA LYS A 40 -9.51 7.65 -2.24
C LYS A 40 -9.20 9.08 -1.75
N LYS A 41 -9.13 9.27 -0.43
CA LYS A 41 -8.75 10.55 0.19
C LYS A 41 -7.25 10.76 0.26
N GLY A 42 -6.46 9.70 0.34
CA GLY A 42 -4.99 9.76 0.24
C GLY A 42 -4.51 10.32 -1.11
N GLN A 43 -5.37 10.25 -2.15
CA GLN A 43 -5.18 10.98 -3.41
C GLN A 43 -5.51 12.48 -3.30
N ARG A 44 -5.87 12.99 -2.11
CA ARG A 44 -6.11 14.42 -1.93
C ARG A 44 -4.83 15.21 -2.12
N ARG A 45 -5.02 16.36 -2.79
CA ARG A 45 -4.10 17.48 -2.93
C ARG A 45 -3.05 17.45 -1.83
N ARG A 46 -1.91 16.87 -2.14
CA ARG A 46 -0.72 17.03 -1.32
C ARG A 46 -0.48 18.52 -1.30
N ASP A 47 -0.33 19.10 -0.13
CA ASP A 47 0.16 20.47 -0.05
C ASP A 47 1.42 20.53 -0.88
N PRO A 48 1.54 21.48 -1.82
CA PRO A 48 2.71 21.52 -2.69
C PRO A 48 3.96 21.67 -1.83
N VAL A 49 4.94 20.81 -2.07
CA VAL A 49 6.20 20.84 -1.33
C VAL A 49 7.02 22.05 -1.74
N VAL A 50 6.93 22.41 -3.03
CA VAL A 50 7.52 23.62 -3.64
C VAL A 50 6.61 24.10 -4.77
N MET A 51 6.84 25.33 -5.21
CA MET A 51 6.14 25.94 -6.33
C MET A 51 7.15 26.25 -7.43
N LEU A 52 6.74 26.07 -8.68
CA LEU A 52 7.43 26.66 -9.81
C LEU A 52 6.66 27.92 -10.23
N TRP A 53 7.33 29.04 -10.26
CA TRP A 53 6.75 30.32 -10.59
C TRP A 53 7.28 30.81 -11.92
N ASP A 54 6.38 31.06 -12.85
CA ASP A 54 6.69 31.76 -14.10
C ASP A 54 6.59 33.29 -13.85
N GLU A 55 7.74 33.93 -13.83
CA GLU A 55 7.82 35.38 -13.58
C GLU A 55 7.18 36.21 -14.72
N ALA A 56 7.17 35.69 -15.96
CA ALA A 56 6.63 36.39 -17.11
C ALA A 56 5.08 36.42 -17.13
N SER A 57 4.46 35.27 -16.85
CA SER A 57 2.98 35.16 -16.84
C SER A 57 2.37 35.34 -15.45
N GLY A 58 3.18 35.35 -14.39
CA GLY A 58 2.71 35.33 -13.00
C GLY A 58 2.09 33.98 -12.58
N THR A 59 2.13 32.97 -13.44
CA THR A 59 1.51 31.67 -13.19
C THR A 59 2.34 30.88 -12.18
N ARG A 60 1.64 30.23 -11.24
CA ARG A 60 2.26 29.38 -10.22
C ARG A 60 1.85 27.93 -10.45
N PHE A 61 2.83 27.05 -10.60
CA PHE A 61 2.64 25.63 -10.79
C PHE A 61 2.97 24.89 -9.48
N PRO A 62 2.00 24.25 -8.84
CA PRO A 62 2.26 23.48 -7.62
C PRO A 62 2.98 22.17 -7.97
N VAL A 63 4.09 21.91 -7.29
CA VAL A 63 4.84 20.66 -7.38
C VAL A 63 4.25 19.72 -6.34
N LEU A 64 3.49 18.71 -6.78
CA LEU A 64 2.67 17.85 -5.92
C LEU A 64 3.32 16.48 -5.65
N TYR A 65 4.24 16.06 -6.51
CA TYR A 65 4.82 14.72 -6.49
C TYR A 65 6.33 14.79 -6.27
N TRP A 66 6.90 13.64 -5.91
CA TRP A 66 8.36 13.46 -5.85
C TRP A 66 9.01 13.45 -7.22
N GLU A 67 8.22 13.17 -8.25
CA GLU A 67 8.57 13.23 -9.65
C GLU A 67 7.44 13.93 -10.41
N ASN A 68 7.77 15.00 -11.14
CA ASN A 68 6.82 15.79 -11.90
C ASN A 68 7.33 15.98 -13.32
N SER A 69 6.55 15.53 -14.27
CA SER A 69 6.79 15.76 -15.70
C SER A 69 6.47 17.21 -16.06
N ILE A 70 7.32 17.83 -16.86
CA ILE A 70 7.17 19.23 -17.29
C ILE A 70 7.24 19.28 -18.82
N GLY A 71 6.27 19.92 -19.46
CA GLY A 71 6.28 20.04 -20.91
C GLY A 71 5.01 20.62 -21.49
N ARG A 72 4.97 20.69 -22.84
CA ARG A 72 3.85 21.23 -23.62
C ARG A 72 2.70 20.22 -23.80
N SER A 73 2.87 18.96 -23.35
CA SER A 73 1.78 18.00 -23.37
C SER A 73 0.82 18.28 -22.21
N LYS A 74 -0.49 18.20 -22.47
CA LYS A 74 -1.51 18.26 -21.41
C LYS A 74 -1.48 17.05 -20.46
N SER A 75 -0.72 16.00 -20.81
CA SER A 75 -0.49 14.84 -19.96
C SER A 75 0.62 15.07 -18.92
N CYS A 76 1.42 16.15 -19.05
CA CYS A 76 2.44 16.49 -18.07
C CYS A 76 1.79 17.01 -16.77
N ASP A 77 2.42 16.72 -15.63
CA ASP A 77 1.98 17.22 -14.32
C ASP A 77 2.06 18.75 -14.26
N ILE A 78 3.07 19.32 -14.94
CA ILE A 78 3.25 20.76 -15.10
C ILE A 78 3.17 21.07 -16.60
N TYR A 79 2.01 21.55 -16.99
CA TYR A 79 1.72 21.93 -18.37
C TYR A 79 2.25 23.33 -18.67
N LEU A 80 3.17 23.44 -19.65
CA LEU A 80 3.70 24.70 -20.15
C LEU A 80 3.01 25.05 -21.49
N PRO A 81 2.24 26.12 -21.58
CA PRO A 81 1.60 26.56 -22.82
C PRO A 81 2.58 27.29 -23.73
N ASP A 82 3.78 26.73 -23.95
CA ASP A 82 4.88 27.29 -24.73
C ASP A 82 5.15 26.41 -25.96
N ALA A 83 4.99 26.98 -27.15
CA ALA A 83 5.21 26.29 -28.42
C ALA A 83 6.68 25.87 -28.62
N THR A 84 7.62 26.54 -27.96
CA THR A 84 9.06 26.26 -28.05
C THR A 84 9.49 25.16 -27.06
N ALA A 85 8.65 24.84 -26.09
CA ALA A 85 8.87 23.71 -25.21
C ALA A 85 8.53 22.39 -25.91
N SER A 86 9.29 21.32 -25.62
CA SER A 86 8.99 19.96 -26.08
C SER A 86 7.74 19.42 -25.40
N ARG A 87 7.08 18.41 -25.99
CA ARG A 87 5.89 17.75 -25.40
C ARG A 87 6.18 17.21 -24.01
N ASP A 88 7.27 16.45 -23.90
CA ASP A 88 7.89 16.02 -22.65
C ASP A 88 9.27 16.68 -22.64
N HIS A 89 9.47 17.70 -21.81
CA HIS A 89 10.65 18.56 -21.88
C HIS A 89 11.65 18.24 -20.79
N ALA A 90 11.18 18.12 -19.57
CA ALA A 90 11.99 17.87 -18.39
C ALA A 90 11.20 17.12 -17.32
N VAL A 91 11.93 16.57 -16.35
CA VAL A 91 11.36 15.98 -15.14
C VAL A 91 12.01 16.63 -13.93
N LEU A 92 11.19 17.11 -13.00
CA LEU A 92 11.62 17.62 -11.70
C LEU A 92 11.51 16.49 -10.68
N LEU A 93 12.64 16.08 -10.09
CA LEU A 93 12.75 14.95 -9.17
C LEU A 93 13.15 15.41 -7.76
N ARG A 94 12.52 14.88 -6.72
CA ARG A 94 13.00 14.99 -5.35
C ARG A 94 13.85 13.78 -4.98
N ARG A 95 15.08 14.03 -4.48
CA ARG A 95 15.98 13.04 -3.90
C ARG A 95 16.40 13.50 -2.49
N ASP A 96 17.14 12.67 -1.79
CA ASP A 96 17.60 12.98 -0.42
C ASP A 96 18.45 14.26 -0.39
N GLU A 97 19.27 14.47 -1.43
CA GLU A 97 20.14 15.65 -1.54
C GLU A 97 19.39 16.93 -1.96
N GLY A 98 18.16 16.86 -2.46
CA GLY A 98 17.37 18.02 -2.90
C GLY A 98 16.53 17.78 -4.16
N TRP A 99 16.18 18.88 -4.82
CA TRP A 99 15.46 18.85 -6.08
C TRP A 99 16.43 18.78 -7.26
N PHE A 100 16.17 17.87 -8.19
CA PHE A 100 16.92 17.72 -9.43
C PHE A 100 16.02 17.98 -10.62
N ILE A 101 16.51 18.75 -11.59
CA ILE A 101 15.91 18.86 -12.92
C ILE A 101 16.68 17.99 -13.90
N CYS A 102 15.97 17.17 -14.69
CA CYS A 102 16.51 16.30 -15.71
C CYS A 102 15.95 16.69 -17.07
N ASP A 103 16.79 16.80 -18.09
CA ASP A 103 16.35 16.99 -19.47
C ASP A 103 15.94 15.63 -20.06
N THR A 104 14.76 15.52 -20.65
CA THR A 104 14.23 14.29 -21.27
C THR A 104 14.59 14.18 -22.76
N GLY A 105 15.64 14.84 -23.21
CA GLY A 105 16.02 14.94 -24.62
C GLY A 105 15.22 16.01 -25.36
N SER A 106 15.01 17.14 -24.70
CA SER A 106 14.25 18.26 -25.24
C SER A 106 14.96 18.93 -26.43
N LYS A 107 14.18 19.50 -27.36
CA LYS A 107 14.74 20.16 -28.58
C LYS A 107 15.50 21.44 -28.24
N SER A 108 15.02 22.25 -27.32
CA SER A 108 15.65 23.51 -26.93
C SER A 108 16.63 23.38 -25.77
N GLY A 109 16.64 22.21 -25.09
CA GLY A 109 17.44 21.98 -23.90
C GLY A 109 16.89 22.65 -22.65
N VAL A 110 17.38 22.21 -21.48
CA VAL A 110 17.05 22.77 -20.16
C VAL A 110 18.24 23.60 -19.68
N TYR A 111 17.94 24.79 -19.17
CA TYR A 111 18.97 25.71 -18.64
C TYR A 111 18.68 26.00 -17.18
N VAL A 112 19.70 25.93 -16.33
CA VAL A 112 19.61 26.33 -14.92
C VAL A 112 20.53 27.51 -14.69
N ASN A 113 19.94 28.65 -14.29
CA ASN A 113 20.65 29.94 -14.13
C ASN A 113 21.47 30.33 -15.38
N GLY A 114 20.87 30.13 -16.58
CA GLY A 114 21.46 30.43 -17.86
C GLY A 114 22.50 29.42 -18.38
N LYS A 115 22.83 28.38 -17.62
CA LYS A 115 23.74 27.32 -18.03
C LYS A 115 22.98 26.08 -18.48
N LYS A 116 23.23 25.61 -19.71
CA LYS A 116 22.63 24.37 -20.24
C LYS A 116 23.07 23.17 -19.39
N ILE A 117 22.13 22.33 -19.03
CA ILE A 117 22.44 21.04 -18.37
C ILE A 117 22.64 19.95 -19.42
N GLN A 118 23.45 18.94 -19.11
CA GLN A 118 23.67 17.81 -20.02
C GLN A 118 22.68 16.67 -19.75
N ASP A 119 22.44 16.36 -18.50
CA ASP A 119 21.54 15.27 -18.07
C ASP A 119 20.69 15.72 -16.89
N ARG A 120 21.28 15.90 -15.71
CA ARG A 120 20.59 16.32 -14.49
C ARG A 120 21.38 17.38 -13.73
N LYS A 121 20.67 18.24 -13.00
CA LYS A 121 21.28 19.26 -12.13
C LYS A 121 20.45 19.46 -10.87
N LEU A 122 21.13 19.59 -9.75
CA LEU A 122 20.53 20.03 -8.48
C LEU A 122 20.02 21.47 -8.64
N VAL A 123 18.79 21.70 -8.21
CA VAL A 123 18.10 23.00 -8.27
C VAL A 123 17.72 23.40 -6.85
N ASN A 124 18.18 24.58 -6.44
CA ASN A 124 17.86 25.15 -5.14
C ASN A 124 16.70 26.15 -5.25
N ILE A 125 16.11 26.48 -4.09
CA ILE A 125 15.09 27.53 -4.01
C ILE A 125 15.68 28.86 -4.49
N GLY A 126 15.00 29.53 -5.42
CA GLY A 126 15.47 30.75 -6.08
C GLY A 126 16.18 30.51 -7.40
N ASP A 127 16.55 29.25 -7.77
CA ASP A 127 17.15 28.96 -9.07
C ASP A 127 16.13 29.11 -10.19
N ARG A 128 16.58 29.62 -11.31
CA ARG A 128 15.80 29.81 -12.54
C ARG A 128 16.04 28.65 -13.50
N VAL A 129 14.96 28.00 -13.90
CA VAL A 129 14.98 26.90 -14.87
C VAL A 129 14.30 27.37 -16.15
N THR A 130 15.04 27.46 -17.23
CA THR A 130 14.53 27.90 -18.55
C THR A 130 14.33 26.70 -19.47
N MET A 131 13.14 26.59 -20.04
CA MET A 131 12.68 25.54 -20.95
C MET A 131 11.94 26.18 -22.13
N GLY A 132 12.56 26.20 -23.31
CA GLY A 132 12.04 26.98 -24.41
C GLY A 132 12.09 28.48 -24.12
N ALA A 133 10.99 29.19 -24.29
CA ALA A 133 10.84 30.60 -23.93
C ALA A 133 10.39 30.82 -22.48
N THR A 134 9.99 29.76 -21.77
CA THR A 134 9.47 29.83 -20.40
C THR A 134 10.58 29.71 -19.38
N THR A 135 10.63 30.63 -18.41
CA THR A 135 11.56 30.59 -17.29
C THR A 135 10.78 30.43 -15.98
N LEU A 136 11.03 29.35 -15.28
CA LEU A 136 10.40 29.01 -14.02
C LEU A 136 11.40 29.17 -12.88
N THR A 137 10.97 29.81 -11.79
CA THR A 137 11.78 29.92 -10.58
C THR A 137 11.26 28.95 -9.51
N LEU A 138 12.15 28.17 -8.92
CA LEU A 138 11.80 27.27 -7.82
C LEU A 138 11.59 28.07 -6.53
N TRP A 139 10.39 27.96 -5.97
CA TRP A 139 9.98 28.77 -4.81
C TRP A 139 9.49 27.90 -3.66
N ASN A 140 9.79 28.32 -2.42
CA ASN A 140 9.29 27.61 -1.24
C ASN A 140 7.84 28.05 -0.91
N THR A 141 6.98 27.10 -0.61
CA THR A 141 5.61 27.37 -0.18
C THR A 141 5.49 27.99 1.20
N ASP A 142 6.51 27.85 2.05
CA ASP A 142 6.48 28.34 3.44
C ASP A 142 6.61 29.88 3.56
N ALA A 143 6.86 30.59 2.45
CA ALA A 143 7.05 32.05 2.45
C ALA A 143 5.73 32.86 2.40
N GLN A 144 4.55 32.22 2.30
CA GLN A 144 3.29 32.92 2.46
C GLN A 144 2.70 32.64 3.84
N PRO A 145 2.29 33.68 4.60
CA PRO A 145 1.48 33.48 5.78
C PRO A 145 0.24 32.69 5.34
N ARG A 146 0.06 31.52 5.91
CA ARG A 146 -1.20 30.77 5.76
C ARG A 146 -2.31 31.67 6.27
N GLU A 147 -2.95 32.44 5.39
CA GLU A 147 -4.34 32.79 5.61
C GLU A 147 -5.06 31.45 5.78
N ARG A 148 -5.28 31.09 7.03
CA ARG A 148 -6.21 30.03 7.40
C ARG A 148 -7.59 30.51 6.91
N ARG A 149 -7.85 30.39 5.62
CA ARG A 149 -9.22 30.24 5.16
C ARG A 149 -9.72 28.96 5.82
N ARG A 150 -10.32 29.13 6.98
CA ARG A 150 -11.32 28.21 7.49
C ARG A 150 -12.43 28.17 6.44
N ILE A 151 -12.19 27.44 5.37
CA ILE A 151 -13.28 26.97 4.55
C ILE A 151 -13.96 25.96 5.47
N PHE A 152 -15.05 26.40 6.04
CA PHE A 152 -16.04 25.61 6.74
C PHE A 152 -16.67 24.70 5.67
N THR A 153 -15.92 23.70 5.21
CA THR A 153 -16.45 22.57 4.48
C THR A 153 -16.76 21.55 5.56
N GLY A 154 -18.05 21.48 5.87
CA GLY A 154 -18.57 20.45 6.72
C GLY A 154 -17.97 19.08 6.37
N PHE A 155 -17.67 18.29 7.41
CA PHE A 155 -17.10 16.96 7.33
C PHE A 155 -15.73 16.89 6.62
N SER A 156 -14.69 17.43 7.24
CA SER A 156 -13.34 16.92 7.02
C SER A 156 -13.29 15.50 7.59
N ARG A 157 -13.66 14.55 6.76
CA ARG A 157 -13.48 13.13 7.08
C ARG A 157 -11.97 12.90 7.08
N GLU A 158 -11.36 12.88 8.25
CA GLU A 158 -9.96 12.52 8.44
C GLU A 158 -9.67 11.14 7.82
N ALA A 159 -8.47 10.98 7.30
CA ALA A 159 -7.97 9.65 6.91
C ALA A 159 -8.19 8.69 8.08
N ALA A 160 -8.65 7.49 7.79
CA ALA A 160 -8.95 6.52 8.83
C ALA A 160 -7.66 6.18 9.60
N SER A 161 -7.70 6.24 10.92
CA SER A 161 -6.58 5.83 11.75
C SER A 161 -6.30 4.33 11.52
N PRO A 162 -5.08 3.92 11.12
CA PRO A 162 -4.73 2.52 10.92
C PRO A 162 -5.00 1.67 12.16
N PHE A 163 -4.73 2.21 13.35
CA PHE A 163 -4.99 1.53 14.61
C PHE A 163 -6.49 1.21 14.80
N LYS A 164 -7.39 2.20 14.55
CA LYS A 164 -8.83 1.99 14.69
C LYS A 164 -9.35 0.95 13.70
N LEU A 165 -8.82 0.94 12.47
CA LEU A 165 -9.20 -0.06 11.45
C LEU A 165 -8.76 -1.46 11.86
N MET A 166 -7.53 -1.62 12.35
CA MET A 166 -7.03 -2.89 12.86
C MET A 166 -7.84 -3.40 14.05
N MET A 167 -8.21 -2.50 14.98
CA MET A 167 -9.07 -2.88 16.12
C MET A 167 -10.44 -3.40 15.67
N VAL A 168 -11.08 -2.73 14.70
CA VAL A 168 -12.38 -3.17 14.18
C VAL A 168 -12.26 -4.50 13.42
N ALA A 169 -11.21 -4.67 12.61
CA ALA A 169 -10.94 -5.94 11.94
C ALA A 169 -10.70 -7.08 12.95
N THR A 170 -9.88 -6.83 13.97
CA THR A 170 -9.62 -7.79 15.05
C THR A 170 -10.91 -8.15 15.83
N LEU A 171 -11.77 -7.16 16.10
CA LEU A 171 -13.05 -7.40 16.74
C LEU A 171 -13.96 -8.31 15.88
N ALA A 172 -14.01 -8.08 14.58
CA ALA A 172 -14.78 -8.93 13.67
C ALA A 172 -14.26 -10.39 13.68
N LEU A 173 -12.95 -10.57 13.66
CA LEU A 173 -12.32 -11.91 13.73
C LEU A 173 -12.53 -12.57 15.11
N LEU A 174 -12.48 -11.80 16.19
CA LEU A 174 -12.77 -12.32 17.54
C LEU A 174 -14.23 -12.82 17.64
N ILE A 175 -15.19 -12.07 17.09
CA ILE A 175 -16.59 -12.49 17.05
C ILE A 175 -16.74 -13.82 16.30
N MET A 176 -16.02 -13.97 15.17
CA MET A 176 -16.01 -15.24 14.41
C MET A 176 -15.39 -16.38 15.22
N ALA A 177 -14.28 -16.15 15.91
CA ALA A 177 -13.66 -17.15 16.77
C ALA A 177 -14.60 -17.60 17.90
N VAL A 178 -15.30 -16.66 18.54
CA VAL A 178 -16.31 -16.95 19.57
C VAL A 178 -17.48 -17.75 18.99
N GLN A 179 -17.95 -17.42 17.78
CA GLN A 179 -19.00 -18.19 17.10
C GLN A 179 -18.55 -19.62 16.79
N GLY A 180 -17.33 -19.80 16.29
CA GLY A 180 -16.74 -21.11 16.05
C GLY A 180 -16.61 -21.93 17.35
N ALA A 181 -16.13 -21.28 18.42
CA ALA A 181 -15.94 -21.92 19.72
C ALA A 181 -17.25 -22.33 20.41
N LEU A 182 -18.37 -21.67 20.11
CA LEU A 182 -19.70 -21.96 20.68
C LEU A 182 -20.60 -22.70 19.69
N SER A 183 -20.07 -23.20 18.58
CA SER A 183 -20.85 -23.90 17.58
C SER A 183 -21.29 -25.29 18.07
N GLY A 184 -22.54 -25.67 17.77
CA GLY A 184 -23.05 -26.99 18.12
C GLY A 184 -23.49 -27.17 19.58
N GLY A 185 -23.45 -26.11 20.42
CA GLY A 185 -23.83 -26.19 21.84
C GLY A 185 -22.73 -26.77 22.76
N GLU A 186 -21.57 -27.03 22.21
CA GLU A 186 -20.36 -27.43 22.93
C GLU A 186 -19.29 -26.35 22.85
N LEU A 187 -18.39 -26.31 23.81
CA LEU A 187 -17.29 -25.35 23.83
C LEU A 187 -16.05 -25.94 23.14
N HIS A 188 -15.66 -25.34 22.02
CA HIS A 188 -14.49 -25.71 21.20
C HIS A 188 -13.37 -24.69 21.36
N PRO A 189 -12.59 -24.71 22.46
CA PRO A 189 -11.56 -23.70 22.73
C PRO A 189 -10.41 -23.73 21.69
N GLU A 190 -10.22 -24.82 20.98
CA GLU A 190 -9.26 -24.99 19.89
C GLU A 190 -9.47 -23.98 18.75
N GLN A 191 -10.69 -23.45 18.58
CA GLN A 191 -11.00 -22.41 17.58
C GLN A 191 -10.32 -21.06 17.85
N PHE A 192 -9.82 -20.84 19.07
CA PHE A 192 -9.05 -19.64 19.38
C PHE A 192 -7.58 -19.72 18.92
N ILE A 193 -7.06 -20.91 18.64
CA ILE A 193 -5.67 -21.09 18.18
C ILE A 193 -5.44 -20.40 16.82
N PRO A 194 -6.27 -20.66 15.77
CA PRO A 194 -6.15 -19.95 14.49
C PRO A 194 -6.32 -18.44 14.63
N PHE A 195 -7.25 -18.00 15.46
CA PHE A 195 -7.44 -16.58 15.76
C PHE A 195 -6.17 -15.95 16.37
N GLY A 196 -5.57 -16.61 17.36
CA GLY A 196 -4.34 -16.15 18.01
C GLY A 196 -3.17 -16.03 17.02
N ALA A 197 -3.01 -17.02 16.13
CA ALA A 197 -1.98 -17.00 15.10
C ALA A 197 -2.17 -15.81 14.12
N VAL A 198 -3.39 -15.60 13.62
CA VAL A 198 -3.72 -14.47 12.74
C VAL A 198 -3.52 -13.13 13.47
N LEU A 199 -3.93 -13.03 14.74
CA LEU A 199 -3.76 -11.84 15.56
C LEU A 199 -2.28 -11.46 15.71
N VAL A 200 -1.43 -12.43 16.08
CA VAL A 200 0.02 -12.18 16.25
C VAL A 200 0.66 -11.72 14.93
N MET A 201 0.33 -12.37 13.80
CA MET A 201 0.87 -11.99 12.50
C MET A 201 0.39 -10.62 12.04
N GLY A 202 -0.90 -10.32 12.17
CA GLY A 202 -1.47 -9.03 11.75
C GLY A 202 -0.96 -7.86 12.57
N TRP A 203 -0.92 -7.98 13.89
CA TRP A 203 -0.39 -6.94 14.76
C TRP A 203 1.13 -6.86 14.71
N GLY A 204 1.83 -7.96 14.49
CA GLY A 204 3.27 -7.96 14.21
C GLY A 204 3.61 -7.18 12.95
N LEU A 205 2.86 -7.41 11.87
CA LEU A 205 2.99 -6.65 10.62
C LEU A 205 2.66 -5.17 10.81
N TYR A 206 1.63 -4.86 11.61
CA TYR A 206 1.27 -3.48 11.95
C TYR A 206 2.41 -2.75 12.68
N ILE A 207 2.97 -3.36 13.73
CA ILE A 207 4.08 -2.80 14.50
C ILE A 207 5.31 -2.63 13.60
N PHE A 208 5.62 -3.60 12.77
CA PHE A 208 6.74 -3.49 11.82
C PHE A 208 6.53 -2.36 10.81
N SER A 209 5.37 -2.29 10.17
CA SER A 209 5.11 -1.30 9.11
C SER A 209 5.05 0.13 9.65
N ILE A 210 4.37 0.36 10.77
CA ILE A 210 4.16 1.70 11.33
C ILE A 210 5.28 2.08 12.30
N GLY A 211 5.70 1.14 13.16
CA GLY A 211 6.70 1.41 14.19
C GLY A 211 8.13 1.43 13.66
N VAL A 212 8.49 0.45 12.82
CA VAL A 212 9.87 0.31 12.31
C VAL A 212 10.06 1.04 10.98
N MET A 213 9.13 0.85 10.04
CA MET A 213 9.23 1.44 8.70
C MET A 213 8.60 2.84 8.60
N HIS A 214 7.98 3.33 9.67
CA HIS A 214 7.33 4.65 9.74
C HIS A 214 6.34 4.94 8.59
N ARG A 215 5.64 3.89 8.11
CA ARG A 215 4.64 4.05 7.04
C ARG A 215 3.39 4.73 7.58
N VAL A 216 2.80 5.62 6.78
CA VAL A 216 1.61 6.40 7.16
C VAL A 216 0.31 5.65 6.86
N SER A 217 0.32 4.79 5.84
CA SER A 217 -0.85 4.06 5.34
C SER A 217 -0.73 2.57 5.66
N PHE A 218 -1.84 1.94 6.04
CA PHE A 218 -1.94 0.51 6.37
C PHE A 218 -3.31 -0.08 5.95
N GLU A 219 -3.97 0.55 4.98
CA GLU A 219 -5.33 0.19 4.58
C GLU A 219 -5.38 -1.16 3.85
N ILE A 220 -4.45 -1.38 2.92
CA ILE A 220 -4.39 -2.60 2.11
C ILE A 220 -4.05 -3.79 3.00
N GLU A 221 -3.07 -3.63 3.87
CA GLU A 221 -2.64 -4.64 4.83
C GLU A 221 -3.78 -4.99 5.81
N THR A 222 -4.58 -4.00 6.23
CA THR A 222 -5.75 -4.25 7.10
C THR A 222 -6.82 -5.08 6.38
N VAL A 223 -7.08 -4.80 5.10
CA VAL A 223 -8.02 -5.60 4.30
C VAL A 223 -7.48 -7.02 4.10
N ALA A 224 -6.19 -7.17 3.77
CA ALA A 224 -5.56 -8.47 3.63
C ALA A 224 -5.62 -9.28 4.94
N TYR A 225 -5.32 -8.64 6.08
CA TYR A 225 -5.44 -9.22 7.41
C TYR A 225 -6.86 -9.73 7.70
N LEU A 226 -7.87 -8.90 7.41
CA LEU A 226 -9.27 -9.25 7.63
C LEU A 226 -9.69 -10.44 6.75
N LEU A 227 -9.39 -10.40 5.44
CA LEU A 227 -9.76 -11.47 4.51
C LEU A 227 -9.04 -12.79 4.83
N SER A 228 -7.75 -12.74 5.12
CA SER A 228 -6.99 -13.93 5.51
C SER A 228 -7.49 -14.51 6.82
N GLY A 229 -7.83 -13.64 7.79
CA GLY A 229 -8.40 -14.06 9.06
C GLY A 229 -9.76 -14.73 8.90
N ILE A 230 -10.67 -14.16 8.09
CA ILE A 230 -11.96 -14.78 7.76
C ILE A 230 -11.74 -16.15 7.12
N GLY A 231 -10.85 -16.25 6.12
CA GLY A 231 -10.56 -17.51 5.43
C GLY A 231 -10.07 -18.60 6.39
N ILE A 232 -9.11 -18.27 7.28
CA ILE A 232 -8.56 -19.21 8.27
C ILE A 232 -9.62 -19.63 9.29
N GLN A 233 -10.45 -18.69 9.78
CA GLN A 233 -11.55 -19.01 10.72
C GLN A 233 -12.62 -19.91 10.09
N LEU A 234 -12.97 -19.67 8.82
CA LEU A 234 -13.90 -20.55 8.11
C LEU A 234 -13.30 -21.94 7.91
N LEU A 235 -12.03 -22.01 7.50
CA LEU A 235 -11.36 -23.31 7.29
C LEU A 235 -11.26 -24.12 8.59
N SER A 236 -11.04 -23.46 9.72
CA SER A 236 -10.92 -24.12 11.02
C SER A 236 -12.18 -24.88 11.44
N ALA A 237 -13.34 -24.49 10.90
CA ALA A 237 -14.61 -25.15 11.16
C ALA A 237 -14.78 -26.49 10.37
N TYR A 238 -13.97 -26.72 9.33
CA TYR A 238 -14.14 -27.87 8.42
C TYR A 238 -12.90 -28.76 8.37
N ASP A 239 -11.69 -28.18 8.42
CA ASP A 239 -10.41 -28.90 8.22
C ASP A 239 -9.29 -28.31 9.06
N ILE A 240 -9.05 -28.91 10.22
CA ILE A 240 -7.97 -28.51 11.14
C ILE A 240 -6.57 -28.72 10.52
N GLN A 241 -6.38 -29.74 9.67
CA GLN A 241 -5.09 -29.98 9.03
C GLN A 241 -4.79 -28.93 7.98
N GLY A 242 -5.80 -28.52 7.21
CA GLY A 242 -5.69 -27.42 6.24
C GLY A 242 -5.37 -26.08 6.89
N VAL A 243 -5.84 -25.83 8.11
CA VAL A 243 -5.55 -24.60 8.88
C VAL A 243 -4.04 -24.43 9.12
N THR A 244 -3.33 -25.47 9.50
CA THR A 244 -1.87 -25.38 9.77
C THR A 244 -1.11 -25.00 8.52
N THR A 245 -1.48 -25.55 7.37
CA THR A 245 -0.91 -25.21 6.07
C THR A 245 -1.19 -23.74 5.69
N GLN A 246 -2.41 -23.26 5.91
CA GLN A 246 -2.79 -21.86 5.62
C GLN A 246 -2.07 -20.88 6.55
N ILE A 247 -1.92 -21.20 7.83
CA ILE A 247 -1.14 -20.37 8.78
C ILE A 247 0.33 -20.32 8.33
N ALA A 248 0.91 -21.44 7.93
CA ALA A 248 2.29 -21.48 7.42
C ALA A 248 2.45 -20.64 6.14
N ALA A 249 1.50 -20.75 5.20
CA ALA A 249 1.48 -19.94 3.99
C ALA A 249 1.33 -18.42 4.29
N MET A 250 0.45 -18.06 5.22
CA MET A 250 0.27 -16.68 5.66
C MET A 250 1.53 -16.13 6.34
N LEU A 251 2.21 -16.93 7.16
CA LEU A 251 3.47 -16.55 7.79
C LEU A 251 4.55 -16.29 6.74
N LEU A 252 4.72 -17.22 5.80
CA LEU A 252 5.67 -17.08 4.71
C LEU A 252 5.38 -15.83 3.87
N GLY A 253 4.11 -15.60 3.50
CA GLY A 253 3.68 -14.41 2.76
C GLY A 253 3.94 -13.12 3.53
N THR A 254 3.69 -13.10 4.85
CA THR A 254 3.97 -11.94 5.71
C THR A 254 5.46 -11.64 5.79
N LEU A 255 6.31 -12.67 5.95
CA LEU A 255 7.77 -12.51 5.97
C LEU A 255 8.29 -12.01 4.62
N LEU A 256 7.80 -12.57 3.52
CA LEU A 256 8.15 -12.12 2.17
C LEU A 256 7.74 -10.67 1.95
N PHE A 257 6.54 -10.29 2.39
CA PHE A 257 6.05 -8.91 2.31
C PHE A 257 6.91 -7.93 3.11
N CYS A 258 7.28 -8.28 4.34
CA CYS A 258 8.21 -7.48 5.16
C CYS A 258 9.58 -7.33 4.47
N PHE A 259 10.09 -8.41 3.92
CA PHE A 259 11.34 -8.39 3.15
C PHE A 259 11.24 -7.48 1.92
N MET A 260 10.14 -7.58 1.16
CA MET A 260 9.93 -6.74 -0.03
C MET A 260 9.81 -5.26 0.31
N ILE A 261 9.10 -4.89 1.38
CA ILE A 261 9.04 -3.49 1.85
C ILE A 261 10.43 -2.97 2.18
N TRP A 262 11.20 -3.74 2.96
CA TRP A 262 12.56 -3.37 3.32
C TRP A 262 13.48 -3.27 2.10
N PHE A 263 13.38 -4.25 1.18
CA PHE A 263 14.19 -4.31 -0.02
C PHE A 263 13.90 -3.14 -0.98
N MET A 264 12.62 -2.84 -1.23
CA MET A 264 12.18 -1.75 -2.12
C MET A 264 12.32 -0.36 -1.47
N GLY A 265 12.58 -0.28 -0.19
CA GLY A 265 12.84 1.00 0.50
C GLY A 265 14.09 1.73 0.03
N ASP A 266 15.01 1.03 -0.68
CA ASP A 266 16.23 1.59 -1.25
C ASP A 266 16.33 1.24 -2.73
N MET A 267 16.08 2.22 -3.59
CA MET A 267 16.08 2.05 -5.05
C MET A 267 17.47 1.71 -5.62
N ASP A 268 18.55 2.15 -4.97
CA ASP A 268 19.93 1.81 -5.38
C ASP A 268 20.21 0.32 -5.17
N ARG A 269 19.65 -0.26 -4.10
CA ARG A 269 19.72 -1.71 -3.83
C ARG A 269 18.99 -2.49 -4.92
N VAL A 270 17.79 -2.06 -5.28
CA VAL A 270 17.00 -2.68 -6.36
C VAL A 270 17.74 -2.60 -7.69
N ALA A 271 18.30 -1.42 -8.02
CA ALA A 271 19.04 -1.21 -9.26
C ALA A 271 20.28 -2.10 -9.35
N LYS A 272 21.04 -2.28 -8.26
CA LYS A 272 22.20 -3.19 -8.20
C LYS A 272 21.80 -4.65 -8.36
N CYS A 273 20.66 -5.05 -7.82
CA CYS A 273 20.18 -6.42 -7.87
C CYS A 273 19.34 -6.76 -9.11
N ARG A 274 19.02 -5.80 -9.97
CA ARG A 274 18.10 -5.99 -11.12
C ARG A 274 18.43 -7.19 -12.01
N LEU A 275 19.72 -7.42 -12.29
CA LEU A 275 20.17 -8.52 -13.14
C LEU A 275 19.99 -9.87 -12.43
N TRP A 276 20.32 -9.94 -11.14
CA TRP A 276 20.16 -11.15 -10.33
C TRP A 276 18.69 -11.49 -10.13
N ILE A 277 17.81 -10.48 -9.94
CA ILE A 277 16.37 -10.67 -9.86
C ILE A 277 15.84 -11.24 -11.19
N GLY A 278 16.26 -10.67 -12.33
CA GLY A 278 15.87 -11.17 -13.65
C GLY A 278 16.34 -12.61 -13.90
N LEU A 279 17.59 -12.91 -13.58
CA LEU A 279 18.12 -14.28 -13.69
C LEU A 279 17.42 -15.24 -12.75
N GLY A 280 17.12 -14.82 -11.51
CA GLY A 280 16.35 -15.60 -10.54
C GLY A 280 14.94 -15.91 -11.02
N ALA A 281 14.26 -14.93 -11.61
CA ALA A 281 12.93 -15.09 -12.19
C ALA A 281 12.94 -16.12 -13.34
N ILE A 282 13.88 -15.99 -14.27
CA ILE A 282 14.05 -16.95 -15.38
C ILE A 282 14.38 -18.34 -14.82
N GLY A 283 15.29 -18.42 -13.85
CA GLY A 283 15.65 -19.69 -13.19
C GLY A 283 14.47 -20.36 -12.51
N LEU A 284 13.62 -19.58 -11.83
CA LEU A 284 12.42 -20.08 -11.15
C LEU A 284 11.41 -20.66 -12.18
N LEU A 285 11.21 -19.97 -13.30
CA LEU A 285 10.35 -20.44 -14.39
C LEU A 285 10.93 -21.69 -15.06
N ALA A 286 12.23 -21.74 -15.30
CA ALA A 286 12.90 -22.91 -15.86
C ALA A 286 12.80 -24.13 -14.91
N LEU A 287 12.94 -23.89 -13.60
CA LEU A 287 12.78 -24.94 -12.59
C LEU A 287 11.37 -25.53 -12.62
N THR A 288 10.33 -24.72 -12.81
CA THR A 288 8.95 -25.20 -12.94
C THR A 288 8.77 -26.15 -14.12
N LEU A 289 9.47 -25.90 -15.22
CA LEU A 289 9.42 -26.78 -16.41
C LEU A 289 10.11 -28.13 -16.14
N LEU A 290 11.14 -28.16 -15.26
CA LEU A 290 11.91 -29.36 -14.96
C LEU A 290 11.26 -30.26 -13.91
N ILE A 291 10.69 -29.67 -12.86
CA ILE A 291 10.18 -30.41 -11.69
C ILE A 291 8.70 -30.15 -11.40
N GLY A 292 8.02 -29.42 -12.27
CA GLY A 292 6.58 -29.11 -12.12
C GLY A 292 5.73 -30.37 -12.17
N THR A 293 4.73 -30.46 -11.30
CA THR A 293 3.74 -31.54 -11.27
C THR A 293 2.47 -31.10 -11.98
N ASN A 294 1.84 -32.04 -12.70
CA ASN A 294 0.56 -31.79 -13.34
C ASN A 294 -0.56 -31.66 -12.30
N ALA A 295 -1.17 -30.50 -12.20
CA ALA A 295 -2.37 -30.27 -11.44
C ALA A 295 -3.38 -29.51 -12.31
N GLY A 296 -4.56 -30.10 -12.53
CA GLY A 296 -5.62 -29.43 -13.33
C GLY A 296 -5.28 -29.19 -14.81
N GLY A 297 -4.37 -30.00 -15.41
CA GLY A 297 -3.99 -29.86 -16.82
C GLY A 297 -2.83 -28.92 -17.10
N SER A 298 -2.21 -28.32 -16.08
CA SER A 298 -1.00 -27.52 -16.23
C SER A 298 0.13 -28.03 -15.34
N THR A 299 1.39 -27.93 -15.83
CA THR A 299 2.62 -28.36 -15.14
C THR A 299 3.25 -27.26 -14.31
N ASN A 300 2.48 -26.29 -13.83
CA ASN A 300 3.00 -25.07 -13.21
C ASN A 300 3.13 -25.15 -11.68
N TRP A 301 2.84 -26.31 -11.09
CA TRP A 301 2.85 -26.51 -9.64
C TRP A 301 4.08 -27.26 -9.17
N ILE A 302 4.75 -26.73 -8.15
CA ILE A 302 5.81 -27.44 -7.41
C ILE A 302 5.26 -27.83 -6.05
N ARG A 303 5.32 -29.13 -5.71
CA ARG A 303 4.96 -29.64 -4.38
C ARG A 303 6.18 -29.76 -3.50
N ILE A 304 6.14 -29.11 -2.35
CA ILE A 304 7.19 -29.17 -1.32
C ILE A 304 6.51 -29.66 -0.03
N GLY A 305 6.46 -30.97 0.16
CA GLY A 305 5.72 -31.59 1.27
C GLY A 305 4.20 -31.30 1.15
N PRO A 306 3.56 -30.75 2.18
CA PRO A 306 2.14 -30.40 2.16
C PRO A 306 1.83 -29.11 1.39
N LEU A 307 2.85 -28.34 1.04
CA LEU A 307 2.69 -27.07 0.33
C LEU A 307 2.78 -27.29 -1.18
N SER A 308 1.82 -26.73 -1.93
CA SER A 308 1.88 -26.61 -3.38
C SER A 308 2.02 -25.11 -3.73
N VAL A 309 3.05 -24.79 -4.49
CA VAL A 309 3.40 -23.42 -4.88
C VAL A 309 3.41 -23.33 -6.39
N GLN A 310 2.87 -22.25 -6.92
CA GLN A 310 2.93 -21.93 -8.34
C GLN A 310 3.97 -20.83 -8.56
N PRO A 311 5.19 -21.15 -9.01
CA PRO A 311 6.29 -20.19 -9.11
C PRO A 311 6.01 -19.01 -10.04
N SER A 312 5.13 -19.15 -11.04
CA SER A 312 4.71 -18.07 -11.93
C SER A 312 3.97 -16.92 -11.23
N GLU A 313 3.51 -17.14 -9.99
CA GLU A 313 2.88 -16.06 -9.20
C GLU A 313 3.91 -15.17 -8.50
N PHE A 314 5.19 -15.59 -8.48
CA PHE A 314 6.29 -14.85 -7.83
C PHE A 314 7.24 -14.17 -8.82
N VAL A 315 7.01 -14.29 -10.12
CA VAL A 315 7.79 -13.72 -11.22
C VAL A 315 7.06 -12.55 -11.86
#